data_b1245ee26cb5009cf12caf9f84b7e6e7
#
_entry.id   b1245ee26cb5009cf12caf9f84b7e6e7
#
_cell.length_a   1.000
_cell.length_b   1.000
_cell.length_c   1.000
_cell.angle_alpha   90.00
_cell.angle_beta   90.00
_cell.angle_gamma   90.00
#
_symmetry.space_group_name_H-M   'P 1'
#
loop_
_entity.id
_entity.type
_entity.pdbx_description
1 polymer ?
#
loop_
_entity_poly.entity_id
_entity_poly.type
_entity_poly.pdbx_seq_one_letter_code
_entity_poly.pdbx_strand_id
1 'polypeptide(L)'
;RSSDLIRPYDPNTQRRVVRERLQALEIINERFARQFRMGLFNLLRRSPDITVGAIRIQPYHEFARNLPVPTNLNLIHLKPLRGTGLVVFSPSLVFIAVDNLFGGDGRFPTKVEGREFTHTEQRVINRMLKLALESYSDAWKAINPLEVEYVRSEMQVKFTNITTSPNDIVVNTPFHVEIGNLTGEFNICLPFSMIEPLRELLVNPPLENSRHEDQNWRENLVRQVQHSQLELVANFADISMRLSQILKLQPGDVLPIDKPDRIIAHVDGVPVLTSQYGTINGQYALRVEHLINPILNSLNEEQPK
;
A
#
# COMPACT_ATOMS: atom_id res chain seq x y z
N ARG A 1 -41.75 35.56 5.16
CA ARG A 1 -42.13 34.14 5.36
C ARG A 1 -41.06 33.33 4.63
N SER A 2 -40.06 32.91 5.35
CA SER A 2 -38.99 32.05 4.90
C SER A 2 -39.50 30.61 4.98
N SER A 3 -39.78 30.00 3.84
CA SER A 3 -40.07 28.58 3.77
C SER A 3 -38.74 27.83 3.83
N ASP A 4 -38.37 27.33 4.99
CA ASP A 4 -37.29 26.39 5.16
C ASP A 4 -37.63 25.14 4.31
N LEU A 5 -36.93 25.02 3.18
CA LEU A 5 -36.97 23.83 2.34
C LEU A 5 -36.26 22.71 3.12
N ILE A 6 -37.07 21.95 3.87
CA ILE A 6 -36.66 20.67 4.45
C ILE A 6 -36.27 19.76 3.28
N ARG A 7 -35.00 19.60 3.02
CA ARG A 7 -34.50 18.63 2.05
C ARG A 7 -34.65 17.23 2.65
N PRO A 8 -35.26 16.27 1.94
CA PRO A 8 -35.32 14.90 2.42
C PRO A 8 -33.91 14.38 2.65
N TYR A 9 -33.72 13.75 3.79
CA TYR A 9 -32.44 13.12 4.15
C TYR A 9 -32.29 11.84 3.30
N ASP A 10 -31.34 11.85 2.35
CA ASP A 10 -30.97 10.67 1.57
C ASP A 10 -29.59 10.19 2.06
N PRO A 11 -29.50 9.02 2.71
CA PRO A 11 -28.23 8.48 3.20
C PRO A 11 -27.24 8.17 2.07
N ASN A 12 -27.68 7.99 0.83
CA ASN A 12 -26.80 7.76 -0.32
C ASN A 12 -26.17 9.05 -0.87
N THR A 13 -26.69 10.21 -0.48
CA THR A 13 -26.14 11.53 -0.87
C THR A 13 -25.25 12.13 0.20
N GLN A 14 -24.96 11.43 1.30
CA GLN A 14 -23.94 11.87 2.24
C GLN A 14 -22.60 11.91 1.52
N ARG A 15 -22.27 13.10 0.99
CA ARG A 15 -20.91 13.44 0.61
C ARG A 15 -20.06 13.26 1.87
N ARG A 16 -19.35 12.15 1.97
CA ARG A 16 -18.22 12.06 2.87
C ARG A 16 -17.22 13.11 2.37
N VAL A 17 -17.37 14.33 2.86
CA VAL A 17 -16.48 15.43 2.53
C VAL A 17 -15.17 15.07 3.20
N VAL A 18 -14.25 14.51 2.42
CA VAL A 18 -12.87 14.32 2.82
C VAL A 18 -12.30 15.74 2.90
N ARG A 19 -12.40 16.36 4.08
CA ARG A 19 -11.87 17.72 4.36
C ARG A 19 -10.37 17.70 4.64
N GLU A 20 -9.80 16.52 4.77
CA GLU A 20 -8.38 16.36 5.11
C GLU A 20 -7.51 16.58 3.87
N ARG A 21 -6.48 17.38 4.05
CA ARG A 21 -5.47 17.60 3.01
C ARG A 21 -4.56 16.37 2.93
N LEU A 22 -4.44 15.79 1.74
CA LEU A 22 -3.60 14.61 1.48
C LEU A 22 -2.16 15.07 1.20
N GLN A 23 -1.46 15.55 2.25
CA GLN A 23 -0.13 16.14 2.12
C GLN A 23 0.90 15.19 1.49
N ALA A 24 0.88 13.92 1.88
CA ALA A 24 1.78 12.94 1.30
C ALA A 24 1.53 12.72 -0.19
N LEU A 25 0.26 12.74 -0.63
CA LEU A 25 -0.07 12.61 -2.05
C LEU A 25 0.42 13.83 -2.86
N GLU A 26 0.39 15.04 -2.29
CA GLU A 26 0.99 16.22 -2.91
C GLU A 26 2.51 16.02 -3.11
N ILE A 27 3.21 15.53 -2.07
CA ILE A 27 4.65 15.24 -2.13
C ILE A 27 4.97 14.15 -3.18
N ILE A 28 4.15 13.08 -3.23
CA ILE A 28 4.30 12.01 -4.21
C ILE A 28 4.14 12.57 -5.63
N ASN A 29 3.11 13.37 -5.86
CA ASN A 29 2.82 13.95 -7.18
C ASN A 29 3.92 14.93 -7.63
N GLU A 30 4.47 15.73 -6.73
CA GLU A 30 5.62 16.62 -7.02
C GLU A 30 6.88 15.81 -7.36
N ARG A 31 7.13 14.72 -6.63
CA ARG A 31 8.26 13.82 -6.91
C ARG A 31 8.09 13.11 -8.25
N PHE A 32 6.88 12.63 -8.52
CA PHE A 32 6.50 12.04 -9.80
C PHE A 32 6.71 13.03 -10.96
N ALA A 33 6.21 14.27 -10.83
CA ALA A 33 6.37 15.28 -11.88
C ALA A 33 7.84 15.53 -12.23
N ARG A 34 8.71 15.60 -11.23
CA ARG A 34 10.17 15.75 -11.45
C ARG A 34 10.79 14.57 -12.18
N GLN A 35 10.45 13.33 -11.80
CA GLN A 35 10.98 12.12 -12.42
C GLN A 35 10.43 11.97 -13.85
N PHE A 36 9.13 12.17 -14.02
CA PHE A 36 8.49 12.07 -15.32
C PHE A 36 9.00 13.13 -16.30
N ARG A 37 9.31 14.35 -15.82
CA ARG A 37 9.96 15.39 -16.61
C ARG A 37 11.29 14.91 -17.20
N MET A 38 12.12 14.23 -16.40
CA MET A 38 13.40 13.67 -16.86
C MET A 38 13.18 12.57 -17.91
N GLY A 39 12.20 11.70 -17.71
CA GLY A 39 11.83 10.66 -18.67
C GLY A 39 11.33 11.23 -20.00
N LEU A 40 10.46 12.24 -19.94
CA LEU A 40 9.96 12.93 -21.13
C LEU A 40 11.06 13.70 -21.88
N PHE A 41 11.99 14.33 -21.17
CA PHE A 41 13.16 14.98 -21.78
C PHE A 41 13.98 13.97 -22.61
N ASN A 42 14.23 12.80 -22.06
CA ASN A 42 14.96 11.73 -22.78
C ASN A 42 14.19 11.22 -23.99
N LEU A 43 12.86 11.14 -23.90
CA LEU A 43 12.01 10.67 -24.99
C LEU A 43 11.88 11.70 -26.10
N LEU A 44 11.58 12.96 -25.75
CA LEU A 44 11.24 14.01 -26.72
C LEU A 44 12.44 14.85 -27.18
N ARG A 45 13.58 14.75 -26.46
CA ARG A 45 14.78 15.57 -26.67
C ARG A 45 14.51 17.09 -26.58
N ARG A 46 13.46 17.45 -25.88
CA ARG A 46 13.06 18.81 -25.54
C ARG A 46 12.84 18.89 -24.05
N SER A 47 13.08 20.07 -23.46
CA SER A 47 12.87 20.27 -22.02
C SER A 47 11.38 20.53 -21.75
N PRO A 48 10.62 19.56 -21.19
CA PRO A 48 9.28 19.83 -20.72
C PRO A 48 9.34 20.51 -19.37
N ASP A 49 8.36 21.36 -19.07
CA ASP A 49 8.05 21.75 -17.71
C ASP A 49 6.74 21.09 -17.28
N ILE A 50 6.71 20.54 -16.05
CA ILE A 50 5.54 19.84 -15.53
C ILE A 50 5.17 20.46 -14.19
N THR A 51 3.98 21.03 -14.14
CA THR A 51 3.40 21.61 -12.92
C THR A 51 2.26 20.75 -12.41
N VAL A 52 2.25 20.53 -11.11
CA VAL A 52 1.19 19.75 -10.43
C VAL A 52 0.06 20.70 -10.07
N GLY A 53 -1.14 20.41 -10.54
CA GLY A 53 -2.33 21.16 -10.16
C GLY A 53 -2.90 20.71 -8.81
N ALA A 54 -3.86 21.46 -8.31
CA ALA A 54 -4.50 21.15 -7.05
C ALA A 54 -5.25 19.80 -7.10
N ILE A 55 -5.05 18.97 -6.09
CA ILE A 55 -5.78 17.71 -5.93
C ILE A 55 -7.27 18.01 -5.76
N ARG A 56 -8.11 17.37 -6.57
CA ARG A 56 -9.57 17.52 -6.55
C ARG A 56 -10.20 16.24 -6.07
N ILE A 57 -11.04 16.34 -5.04
CA ILE A 57 -11.82 15.23 -4.51
C ILE A 57 -13.25 15.48 -4.95
N GLN A 58 -13.75 14.64 -5.85
CA GLN A 58 -15.03 14.85 -6.52
C GLN A 58 -15.69 13.51 -6.89
N PRO A 59 -17.00 13.46 -7.14
CA PRO A 59 -17.66 12.28 -7.69
C PRO A 59 -17.10 11.90 -9.06
N TYR A 60 -17.05 10.60 -9.35
CA TYR A 60 -16.52 10.10 -10.63
C TYR A 60 -17.26 10.67 -11.85
N HIS A 61 -18.59 10.83 -11.77
CA HIS A 61 -19.37 11.39 -12.89
C HIS A 61 -19.01 12.86 -13.21
N GLU A 62 -18.60 13.65 -12.21
CA GLU A 62 -18.13 15.03 -12.43
C GLU A 62 -16.76 15.03 -13.13
N PHE A 63 -15.86 14.15 -12.71
CA PHE A 63 -14.57 13.96 -13.38
C PHE A 63 -14.77 13.52 -14.83
N ALA A 64 -15.59 12.49 -15.04
CA ALA A 64 -15.85 11.90 -16.35
C ALA A 64 -16.47 12.88 -17.37
N ARG A 65 -17.36 13.78 -16.89
CA ARG A 65 -18.00 14.80 -17.72
C ARG A 65 -17.03 15.85 -18.23
N ASN A 66 -15.99 16.14 -17.48
CA ASN A 66 -15.02 17.21 -17.80
C ASN A 66 -13.89 16.72 -18.73
N LEU A 67 -13.87 15.44 -19.10
CA LEU A 67 -12.87 14.91 -20.01
C LEU A 67 -13.19 15.27 -21.46
N PRO A 68 -12.19 15.73 -22.25
CA PRO A 68 -12.37 15.96 -23.68
C PRO A 68 -12.62 14.62 -24.42
N VAL A 69 -13.34 14.70 -25.55
CA VAL A 69 -13.59 13.53 -26.41
C VAL A 69 -13.01 13.80 -27.79
N PRO A 70 -12.17 12.91 -28.35
CA PRO A 70 -11.66 11.65 -27.76
C PRO A 70 -10.58 11.89 -26.73
N THR A 71 -10.41 10.98 -25.76
CA THR A 71 -9.32 11.04 -24.81
C THR A 71 -8.70 9.64 -24.64
N ASN A 72 -7.44 9.60 -24.23
CA ASN A 72 -6.76 8.33 -23.96
C ASN A 72 -6.84 8.01 -22.46
N LEU A 73 -7.56 6.96 -22.12
CA LEU A 73 -7.85 6.51 -20.77
C LEU A 73 -7.09 5.21 -20.51
N ASN A 74 -6.11 5.24 -19.64
CA ASN A 74 -5.28 4.09 -19.31
C ASN A 74 -5.62 3.59 -17.92
N LEU A 75 -6.14 2.37 -17.84
CA LEU A 75 -6.45 1.71 -16.57
C LEU A 75 -5.18 1.13 -15.97
N ILE A 76 -4.98 1.36 -14.68
CA ILE A 76 -3.79 0.94 -13.94
C ILE A 76 -4.16 0.26 -12.63
N HIS A 77 -3.34 -0.68 -12.19
CA HIS A 77 -3.39 -1.24 -10.84
C HIS A 77 -2.20 -0.74 -10.01
N LEU A 78 -2.44 -0.43 -8.76
CA LEU A 78 -1.40 -0.09 -7.78
C LEU A 78 -1.32 -1.21 -6.74
N LYS A 79 -0.48 -2.21 -6.96
CA LYS A 79 -0.31 -3.32 -6.01
C LYS A 79 0.48 -2.88 -4.77
N PRO A 80 0.08 -3.32 -3.55
CA PRO A 80 -0.94 -4.32 -3.22
C PRO A 80 -2.36 -3.76 -3.04
N LEU A 81 -2.64 -2.50 -3.40
CA LEU A 81 -3.96 -1.89 -3.23
C LEU A 81 -5.00 -2.57 -4.14
N ARG A 82 -6.24 -2.62 -3.66
CA ARG A 82 -7.37 -3.17 -4.42
C ARG A 82 -8.08 -2.06 -5.17
N GLY A 83 -8.37 -2.28 -6.44
CA GLY A 83 -9.07 -1.33 -7.30
C GLY A 83 -8.27 -0.98 -8.55
N THR A 84 -8.85 -0.11 -9.37
CA THR A 84 -8.27 0.33 -10.63
C THR A 84 -8.24 1.85 -10.66
N GLY A 85 -7.09 2.44 -10.94
CA GLY A 85 -6.91 3.86 -11.19
C GLY A 85 -6.89 4.17 -12.68
N LEU A 86 -6.87 5.46 -13.02
CA LEU A 86 -6.76 5.96 -14.38
C LEU A 86 -5.59 6.93 -14.53
N VAL A 87 -4.83 6.77 -15.62
CA VAL A 87 -3.95 7.80 -16.18
C VAL A 87 -4.59 8.27 -17.49
N VAL A 88 -4.91 9.55 -17.56
CA VAL A 88 -5.66 10.13 -18.67
C VAL A 88 -4.76 11.13 -19.41
N PHE A 89 -4.41 10.84 -20.65
CA PHE A 89 -3.68 11.79 -21.49
C PHE A 89 -4.66 12.59 -22.34
N SER A 90 -4.57 13.93 -22.27
CA SER A 90 -5.33 14.79 -23.14
C SER A 90 -4.83 14.64 -24.60
N PRO A 91 -5.71 14.82 -25.58
CA PRO A 91 -5.30 14.78 -26.97
C PRO A 91 -4.22 15.82 -27.30
N SER A 92 -4.30 17.01 -26.71
CA SER A 92 -3.29 18.06 -26.88
C SER A 92 -1.89 17.59 -26.49
N LEU A 93 -1.74 16.93 -25.33
CA LEU A 93 -0.45 16.37 -24.88
C LEU A 93 0.08 15.32 -25.87
N VAL A 94 -0.79 14.43 -26.34
CA VAL A 94 -0.40 13.37 -27.30
C VAL A 94 0.13 13.98 -28.58
N PHE A 95 -0.56 15.01 -29.14
CA PHE A 95 -0.12 15.64 -30.39
C PHE A 95 1.16 16.45 -30.19
N ILE A 96 1.31 17.16 -29.09
CA ILE A 96 2.56 17.84 -28.73
C ILE A 96 3.71 16.84 -28.69
N ALA A 97 3.51 15.68 -28.04
CA ALA A 97 4.53 14.67 -27.93
C ALA A 97 4.90 14.07 -29.32
N VAL A 98 3.90 13.80 -30.16
CA VAL A 98 4.11 13.32 -31.53
C VAL A 98 4.83 14.34 -32.36
N ASP A 99 4.39 15.60 -32.39
CA ASP A 99 5.02 16.67 -33.14
C ASP A 99 6.50 16.84 -32.78
N ASN A 100 6.80 16.94 -31.47
CA ASN A 100 8.17 17.05 -30.98
C ASN A 100 9.04 15.85 -31.33
N LEU A 101 8.47 14.63 -31.30
CA LEU A 101 9.20 13.40 -31.60
C LEU A 101 9.64 13.36 -33.08
N PHE A 102 8.83 13.95 -33.97
CA PHE A 102 9.13 14.07 -35.41
C PHE A 102 9.85 15.37 -35.80
N GLY A 103 10.30 16.15 -34.81
CA GLY A 103 11.09 17.36 -35.01
C GLY A 103 10.26 18.62 -35.28
N GLY A 104 8.96 18.57 -35.04
CA GLY A 104 8.09 19.74 -35.12
C GLY A 104 8.42 20.78 -34.04
N ASP A 105 8.04 22.02 -34.28
CA ASP A 105 8.23 23.16 -33.38
C ASP A 105 6.92 23.73 -32.83
N GLY A 106 5.80 23.03 -33.06
CA GLY A 106 4.49 23.41 -32.54
C GLY A 106 3.79 24.54 -33.29
N ARG A 107 4.28 24.93 -34.47
CA ARG A 107 3.65 26.02 -35.24
C ARG A 107 2.28 25.69 -35.79
N PHE A 108 1.99 24.41 -35.96
CA PHE A 108 0.74 23.94 -36.52
C PHE A 108 -0.05 23.12 -35.51
N PRO A 109 -0.98 23.75 -34.75
CA PRO A 109 -1.85 23.01 -33.85
C PRO A 109 -2.72 22.05 -34.64
N THR A 110 -2.55 20.76 -34.41
CA THR A 110 -3.39 19.72 -35.03
C THR A 110 -4.79 19.83 -34.43
N LYS A 111 -5.79 20.13 -35.26
CA LYS A 111 -7.19 20.09 -34.82
C LYS A 111 -7.59 18.68 -34.49
N VAL A 112 -7.96 18.46 -33.25
CA VAL A 112 -8.32 17.15 -32.68
C VAL A 112 -9.84 17.06 -32.61
N GLU A 113 -10.50 17.00 -33.72
CA GLU A 113 -11.97 16.83 -33.69
C GLU A 113 -12.32 15.40 -34.13
N GLY A 114 -12.80 14.61 -33.14
CA GLY A 114 -13.62 13.45 -33.38
C GLY A 114 -12.97 12.18 -33.98
N ARG A 115 -11.65 12.14 -34.17
CA ARG A 115 -10.97 10.94 -34.72
C ARG A 115 -10.26 10.10 -33.64
N GLU A 116 -10.18 8.83 -33.87
CA GLU A 116 -9.38 7.92 -33.04
C GLU A 116 -7.86 8.17 -33.26
N PHE A 117 -7.06 7.78 -32.25
CA PHE A 117 -5.60 7.85 -32.36
C PHE A 117 -5.07 6.83 -33.37
N THR A 118 -4.16 7.26 -34.22
CA THR A 118 -3.46 6.40 -35.19
C THR A 118 -2.52 5.43 -34.46
N HIS A 119 -2.06 4.38 -35.17
CA HIS A 119 -1.08 3.44 -34.62
C HIS A 119 0.23 4.10 -34.17
N THR A 120 0.66 5.17 -34.85
CA THR A 120 1.86 5.92 -34.50
C THR A 120 1.64 6.69 -33.18
N GLU A 121 0.50 7.40 -33.08
CA GLU A 121 0.12 8.11 -31.86
C GLU A 121 -0.02 7.14 -30.68
N GLN A 122 -0.62 5.96 -30.91
CA GLN A 122 -0.75 4.93 -29.88
C GLN A 122 0.63 4.40 -29.41
N ARG A 123 1.61 4.28 -30.28
CA ARG A 123 2.98 3.92 -29.89
C ARG A 123 3.64 4.99 -29.02
N VAL A 124 3.42 6.26 -29.33
CA VAL A 124 3.92 7.38 -28.51
C VAL A 124 3.24 7.39 -27.16
N ILE A 125 1.90 7.23 -27.12
CA ILE A 125 1.11 7.09 -25.88
C ILE A 125 1.69 5.98 -25.01
N ASN A 126 1.91 4.80 -25.56
CA ASN A 126 2.41 3.64 -24.80
C ASN A 126 3.81 3.89 -24.21
N ARG A 127 4.68 4.61 -24.94
CA ARG A 127 6.00 5.00 -24.41
C ARG A 127 5.90 6.00 -23.29
N MET A 128 5.06 7.03 -23.43
CA MET A 128 4.81 8.01 -22.37
C MET A 128 4.18 7.34 -21.16
N LEU A 129 3.21 6.45 -21.36
CA LEU A 129 2.55 5.70 -20.30
C LEU A 129 3.56 4.87 -19.50
N LYS A 130 4.41 4.09 -20.18
CA LYS A 130 5.44 3.29 -19.53
C LYS A 130 6.34 4.15 -18.62
N LEU A 131 6.83 5.28 -19.13
CA LEU A 131 7.62 6.24 -18.35
C LEU A 131 6.84 6.81 -17.17
N ALA A 132 5.54 7.12 -17.36
CA ALA A 132 4.69 7.63 -16.30
C ALA A 132 4.51 6.58 -15.19
N LEU A 133 4.24 5.31 -15.52
CA LEU A 133 4.04 4.24 -14.55
C LEU A 133 5.31 3.95 -13.75
N GLU A 134 6.46 3.87 -14.41
CA GLU A 134 7.77 3.70 -13.76
C GLU A 134 8.05 4.85 -12.79
N SER A 135 7.89 6.10 -13.26
CA SER A 135 8.10 7.30 -12.44
C SER A 135 7.12 7.39 -11.28
N TYR A 136 5.87 6.96 -11.46
CA TYR A 136 4.86 6.99 -10.40
C TYR A 136 5.13 5.92 -9.35
N SER A 137 5.53 4.73 -9.76
CA SER A 137 5.97 3.67 -8.84
C SER A 137 7.16 4.13 -7.99
N ASP A 138 8.16 4.76 -8.62
CA ASP A 138 9.33 5.27 -7.90
C ASP A 138 8.98 6.43 -6.94
N ALA A 139 8.04 7.29 -7.30
CA ALA A 139 7.59 8.37 -6.43
C ALA A 139 6.91 7.83 -5.16
N TRP A 140 6.14 6.76 -5.28
CA TRP A 140 5.47 6.11 -4.16
C TRP A 140 6.42 5.39 -3.21
N LYS A 141 7.56 4.88 -3.67
CA LYS A 141 8.55 4.17 -2.83
C LYS A 141 8.97 4.95 -1.58
N ALA A 142 8.89 6.26 -1.63
CA ALA A 142 9.26 7.11 -0.51
C ALA A 142 8.26 7.06 0.66
N ILE A 143 6.99 6.79 0.40
CA ILE A 143 5.93 6.78 1.42
C ILE A 143 5.43 5.35 1.67
N ASN A 144 5.04 4.67 0.61
CA ASN A 144 4.67 3.26 0.63
C ASN A 144 5.06 2.63 -0.71
N PRO A 145 5.89 1.58 -0.73
CA PRO A 145 6.29 0.96 -1.99
C PRO A 145 5.08 0.32 -2.67
N LEU A 146 4.74 0.85 -3.84
CA LEU A 146 3.66 0.35 -4.69
C LEU A 146 4.22 -0.01 -6.07
N GLU A 147 3.73 -1.11 -6.62
CA GLU A 147 3.97 -1.48 -8.00
C GLU A 147 2.80 -1.05 -8.87
N VAL A 148 3.08 -0.25 -9.90
CA VAL A 148 2.06 0.30 -10.80
C VAL A 148 2.09 -0.49 -12.10
N GLU A 149 0.99 -1.20 -12.38
CA GLU A 149 0.84 -2.04 -13.58
C GLU A 149 -0.20 -1.47 -14.53
N TYR A 150 0.11 -1.54 -15.83
CA TYR A 150 -0.84 -1.24 -16.89
C TYR A 150 -1.82 -2.40 -17.08
N VAL A 151 -3.11 -2.08 -17.24
CA VAL A 151 -4.17 -3.06 -17.49
C VAL A 151 -4.60 -3.02 -18.94
N ARG A 152 -5.19 -1.90 -19.36
CA ARG A 152 -5.67 -1.68 -20.73
C ARG A 152 -5.92 -0.19 -20.97
N SER A 153 -6.06 0.19 -22.25
CA SER A 153 -6.46 1.54 -22.65
C SER A 153 -7.85 1.54 -23.27
N GLU A 154 -8.58 2.61 -22.99
CA GLU A 154 -9.92 2.88 -23.52
C GLU A 154 -9.97 4.29 -24.11
N MET A 155 -10.86 4.51 -25.05
CA MET A 155 -11.06 5.84 -25.66
C MET A 155 -12.36 6.51 -25.20
N GLN A 156 -13.23 5.77 -24.54
CA GLN A 156 -14.51 6.25 -24.08
C GLN A 156 -14.68 5.99 -22.59
N VAL A 157 -15.07 7.03 -21.88
CA VAL A 157 -15.23 7.00 -20.42
C VAL A 157 -16.23 5.93 -19.94
N LYS A 158 -17.28 5.66 -20.72
CA LYS A 158 -18.29 4.64 -20.37
C LYS A 158 -17.76 3.20 -20.28
N PHE A 159 -16.58 2.93 -20.84
CA PHE A 159 -15.93 1.61 -20.75
C PHE A 159 -14.89 1.55 -19.62
N THR A 160 -14.66 2.67 -18.90
CA THR A 160 -13.70 2.75 -17.79
C THR A 160 -14.42 2.63 -16.46
N ASN A 161 -14.78 1.40 -16.06
CA ASN A 161 -15.42 1.14 -14.78
C ASN A 161 -14.34 1.05 -13.68
N ILE A 162 -13.91 2.20 -13.14
CA ILE A 162 -12.97 2.27 -12.01
C ILE A 162 -13.68 2.35 -10.66
N THR A 163 -14.98 2.66 -10.66
CA THR A 163 -15.82 2.80 -9.47
C THR A 163 -17.05 1.92 -9.60
N THR A 164 -17.64 1.54 -8.49
CA THR A 164 -18.87 0.72 -8.44
C THR A 164 -20.09 1.56 -8.77
N SER A 165 -20.08 2.84 -8.37
CA SER A 165 -21.16 3.80 -8.62
C SER A 165 -20.60 5.09 -9.24
N PRO A 166 -21.33 5.76 -10.13
CA PRO A 166 -20.96 7.07 -10.67
C PRO A 166 -20.79 8.16 -9.60
N ASN A 167 -21.38 7.96 -8.42
CA ASN A 167 -21.31 8.88 -7.29
C ASN A 167 -20.11 8.60 -6.37
N ASP A 168 -19.38 7.51 -6.59
CA ASP A 168 -18.19 7.20 -5.80
C ASP A 168 -17.16 8.31 -5.93
N ILE A 169 -16.50 8.60 -4.82
CA ILE A 169 -15.53 9.67 -4.73
C ILE A 169 -14.21 9.22 -5.36
N VAL A 170 -13.66 10.09 -6.19
CA VAL A 170 -12.33 9.92 -6.78
C VAL A 170 -11.43 11.09 -6.41
N VAL A 171 -10.14 10.79 -6.33
CA VAL A 171 -9.08 11.77 -6.12
C VAL A 171 -8.39 11.98 -7.46
N ASN A 172 -8.56 13.16 -8.04
CA ASN A 172 -7.98 13.53 -9.32
C ASN A 172 -6.86 14.56 -9.11
N THR A 173 -5.68 14.28 -9.68
CA THR A 173 -4.57 15.22 -9.75
C THR A 173 -4.34 15.59 -11.21
N PRO A 174 -4.55 16.84 -11.61
CA PRO A 174 -4.19 17.34 -12.92
C PRO A 174 -2.70 17.69 -12.97
N PHE A 175 -2.05 17.44 -14.09
CA PHE A 175 -0.68 17.79 -14.40
C PHE A 175 -0.65 18.60 -15.69
N HIS A 176 -0.05 19.76 -15.66
CA HIS A 176 0.12 20.61 -16.82
C HIS A 176 1.54 20.44 -17.36
N VAL A 177 1.65 20.15 -18.63
CA VAL A 177 2.92 19.93 -19.32
C VAL A 177 3.11 21.03 -20.36
N GLU A 178 4.21 21.76 -20.23
CA GLU A 178 4.59 22.81 -21.17
C GLU A 178 5.87 22.39 -21.91
N ILE A 179 5.83 22.43 -23.25
CA ILE A 179 6.97 22.13 -24.10
C ILE A 179 7.12 23.25 -25.12
N GLY A 180 8.08 24.14 -24.90
CA GLY A 180 8.20 25.38 -25.67
C GLY A 180 7.00 26.28 -25.42
N ASN A 181 6.22 26.59 -26.46
CA ASN A 181 5.02 27.40 -26.38
C ASN A 181 3.71 26.61 -26.35
N LEU A 182 3.81 25.28 -26.30
CA LEU A 182 2.66 24.39 -26.34
C LEU A 182 2.36 23.86 -24.97
N THR A 183 1.08 23.81 -24.59
CA THR A 183 0.59 23.29 -23.33
C THR A 183 -0.32 22.09 -23.55
N GLY A 184 -0.06 21.05 -22.80
CA GLY A 184 -0.90 19.85 -22.71
C GLY A 184 -1.19 19.53 -21.26
N GLU A 185 -2.10 18.61 -21.03
CA GLU A 185 -2.41 18.17 -19.67
C GLU A 185 -2.62 16.65 -19.62
N PHE A 186 -2.36 16.08 -18.47
CA PHE A 186 -2.78 14.73 -18.14
C PHE A 186 -3.28 14.67 -16.70
N ASN A 187 -4.04 13.62 -16.40
CA ASN A 187 -4.65 13.45 -15.09
C ASN A 187 -4.33 12.07 -14.54
N ILE A 188 -4.09 11.99 -13.23
CA ILE A 188 -4.09 10.73 -12.48
C ILE A 188 -5.31 10.74 -11.58
N CYS A 189 -6.21 9.79 -11.80
CA CYS A 189 -7.47 9.68 -11.07
C CYS A 189 -7.53 8.34 -10.35
N LEU A 190 -7.63 8.38 -9.03
CA LEU A 190 -7.67 7.20 -8.16
C LEU A 190 -9.01 7.18 -7.39
N PRO A 191 -9.73 6.04 -7.35
CA PRO A 191 -10.86 5.88 -6.45
C PRO A 191 -10.44 6.11 -4.99
N PHE A 192 -11.23 6.86 -4.23
CA PHE A 192 -10.92 7.11 -2.83
C PHE A 192 -10.86 5.81 -2.02
N SER A 193 -11.77 4.87 -2.31
CA SER A 193 -11.80 3.53 -1.69
C SER A 193 -10.50 2.74 -1.88
N MET A 194 -9.75 3.00 -2.96
CA MET A 194 -8.47 2.36 -3.25
C MET A 194 -7.36 2.87 -2.34
N ILE A 195 -7.34 4.18 -2.06
CA ILE A 195 -6.31 4.84 -1.24
C ILE A 195 -6.72 4.99 0.23
N GLU A 196 -7.98 4.68 0.57
CA GLU A 196 -8.49 4.76 1.95
C GLU A 196 -7.65 3.96 2.97
N PRO A 197 -7.13 2.75 2.66
CA PRO A 197 -6.25 2.03 3.58
C PRO A 197 -4.94 2.77 3.92
N LEU A 198 -4.50 3.68 3.05
CA LEU A 198 -3.29 4.49 3.24
C LEU A 198 -3.60 5.89 3.79
N ARG A 199 -4.85 6.18 4.17
CA ARG A 199 -5.31 7.51 4.58
C ARG A 199 -4.43 8.14 5.65
N GLU A 200 -4.09 7.39 6.70
CA GLU A 200 -3.26 7.89 7.79
C GLU A 200 -1.86 8.31 7.31
N LEU A 201 -1.25 7.51 6.43
CA LEU A 201 0.04 7.83 5.82
C LEU A 201 -0.06 9.02 4.84
N LEU A 202 -1.20 9.18 4.17
CA LEU A 202 -1.42 10.25 3.20
C LEU A 202 -1.72 11.60 3.86
N VAL A 203 -2.32 11.59 5.05
CA VAL A 203 -2.59 12.82 5.84
C VAL A 203 -1.35 13.23 6.62
N ASN A 204 -0.67 12.28 7.28
CA ASN A 204 0.51 12.50 8.09
C ASN A 204 1.71 11.76 7.50
N PRO A 205 2.41 12.34 6.52
CA PRO A 205 3.56 11.67 5.92
C PRO A 205 4.65 11.45 6.98
N PRO A 206 5.24 10.26 7.05
CA PRO A 206 6.40 10.04 7.90
C PRO A 206 7.53 10.95 7.42
N LEU A 207 8.09 11.74 8.32
CA LEU A 207 9.27 12.55 8.04
C LEU A 207 10.42 11.64 7.60
N GLU A 208 11.20 12.05 6.59
CA GLU A 208 12.29 11.23 6.05
C GLU A 208 13.31 10.76 7.12
N ASN A 209 13.46 11.51 8.20
CA ASN A 209 14.31 11.16 9.34
C ASN A 209 13.70 10.07 10.25
N SER A 210 12.37 9.95 10.32
CA SER A 210 11.74 8.97 11.21
C SER A 210 11.88 7.52 10.71
N ARG A 211 12.08 7.28 9.42
CA ARG A 211 12.26 5.90 8.90
C ARG A 211 13.52 5.21 9.39
N HIS A 212 14.63 5.94 9.51
CA HIS A 212 15.87 5.39 10.08
C HIS A 212 15.75 5.19 11.60
N GLU A 213 15.03 6.10 12.28
CA GLU A 213 14.74 5.98 13.70
C GLU A 213 13.77 4.83 13.98
N ASP A 214 12.72 4.67 13.17
CA ASP A 214 11.74 3.58 13.29
C ASP A 214 12.35 2.20 13.01
N GLN A 215 13.24 2.07 12.01
CA GLN A 215 13.96 0.83 11.77
C GLN A 215 14.90 0.49 12.90
N ASN A 216 15.71 1.45 13.36
CA ASN A 216 16.61 1.27 14.50
C ASN A 216 15.82 0.97 15.79
N TRP A 217 14.68 1.64 16.00
CA TRP A 217 13.82 1.38 17.14
C TRP A 217 13.22 -0.03 17.08
N ARG A 218 12.73 -0.45 15.92
CA ARG A 218 12.17 -1.79 15.71
C ARG A 218 13.23 -2.89 15.93
N GLU A 219 14.44 -2.72 15.39
CA GLU A 219 15.54 -3.65 15.61
C GLU A 219 15.97 -3.70 17.08
N ASN A 220 16.05 -2.54 17.74
CA ASN A 220 16.33 -2.47 19.17
C ASN A 220 15.22 -3.12 20.01
N LEU A 221 13.95 -2.91 19.67
CA LEU A 221 12.82 -3.54 20.33
C LEU A 221 12.87 -5.06 20.19
N VAL A 222 13.06 -5.57 18.97
CA VAL A 222 13.22 -7.01 18.71
C VAL A 222 14.37 -7.58 19.52
N ARG A 223 15.52 -6.90 19.55
CA ARG A 223 16.68 -7.32 20.33
C ARG A 223 16.39 -7.33 21.83
N GLN A 224 15.70 -6.31 22.36
CA GLN A 224 15.32 -6.27 23.78
C GLN A 224 14.33 -7.38 24.14
N VAL A 225 13.35 -7.66 23.27
CA VAL A 225 12.41 -8.77 23.46
C VAL A 225 13.14 -10.11 23.45
N GLN A 226 14.11 -10.31 22.53
CA GLN A 226 14.92 -11.53 22.49
C GLN A 226 15.83 -11.72 23.71
N HIS A 227 16.25 -10.64 24.36
CA HIS A 227 17.02 -10.67 25.59
C HIS A 227 16.21 -10.72 26.86
N SER A 228 14.87 -10.65 26.78
CA SER A 228 14.01 -10.77 27.94
C SER A 228 14.08 -12.19 28.53
N GLN A 229 14.15 -12.27 29.86
CA GLN A 229 14.15 -13.53 30.56
C GLN A 229 12.70 -13.96 30.83
N LEU A 230 12.41 -15.21 30.51
CA LEU A 230 11.11 -15.83 30.75
C LEU A 230 11.29 -17.01 31.70
N GLU A 231 10.33 -17.22 32.59
CA GLU A 231 10.32 -18.39 33.45
C GLU A 231 9.79 -19.61 32.71
N LEU A 232 10.63 -20.66 32.62
CA LEU A 232 10.26 -21.92 32.03
C LEU A 232 9.94 -22.92 33.15
N VAL A 233 8.66 -23.30 33.25
CA VAL A 233 8.17 -24.23 34.27
C VAL A 233 7.97 -25.62 33.66
N ALA A 234 8.65 -26.63 34.22
CA ALA A 234 8.50 -28.03 33.80
C ALA A 234 7.96 -28.85 34.95
N ASN A 235 6.66 -29.19 34.91
CA ASN A 235 6.05 -30.06 35.89
C ASN A 235 6.47 -31.51 35.64
N PHE A 236 7.06 -32.13 36.68
CA PHE A 236 7.53 -33.51 36.59
C PHE A 236 6.39 -34.52 36.68
N ALA A 237 5.50 -34.36 37.66
CA ALA A 237 4.34 -35.21 37.84
C ALA A 237 3.26 -34.50 38.66
N ASP A 238 2.01 -34.83 38.35
CA ASP A 238 0.84 -34.40 39.12
C ASP A 238 0.23 -35.63 39.81
N ILE A 239 -0.11 -35.49 41.11
CA ILE A 239 -0.73 -36.55 41.90
C ILE A 239 -2.16 -36.16 42.20
N SER A 240 -3.12 -36.94 41.79
CA SER A 240 -4.52 -36.77 42.14
C SER A 240 -4.86 -37.52 43.43
N MET A 241 -5.23 -36.79 44.46
CA MET A 241 -5.60 -37.35 45.76
C MET A 241 -6.96 -36.82 46.26
N ARG A 242 -7.67 -37.61 47.03
CA ARG A 242 -8.89 -37.15 47.70
C ARG A 242 -8.51 -36.26 48.90
N LEU A 243 -9.31 -35.23 49.16
CA LEU A 243 -9.10 -34.33 50.26
C LEU A 243 -8.99 -35.07 51.63
N SER A 244 -9.78 -36.17 51.81
CA SER A 244 -9.72 -37.03 52.99
C SER A 244 -8.39 -37.75 53.16
N GLN A 245 -7.65 -38.01 52.10
CA GLN A 245 -6.30 -38.60 52.10
C GLN A 245 -5.26 -37.54 52.47
N ILE A 246 -5.39 -36.32 51.86
CA ILE A 246 -4.48 -35.21 52.16
C ILE A 246 -4.53 -34.84 53.67
N LEU A 247 -5.73 -34.81 54.25
CA LEU A 247 -5.92 -34.48 55.68
C LEU A 247 -5.34 -35.53 56.64
N LYS A 248 -5.00 -36.75 56.18
CA LYS A 248 -4.44 -37.85 56.99
C LYS A 248 -2.94 -38.00 56.79
N LEU A 249 -2.30 -37.22 55.89
CA LEU A 249 -0.86 -37.32 55.60
C LEU A 249 -0.05 -36.98 56.86
N GLN A 250 0.96 -37.77 57.10
CA GLN A 250 1.92 -37.60 58.20
C GLN A 250 3.35 -37.52 57.62
N PRO A 251 4.25 -36.81 58.34
CA PRO A 251 5.67 -36.83 57.97
C PRO A 251 6.21 -38.28 57.98
N GLY A 252 6.74 -38.72 56.84
CA GLY A 252 7.22 -40.08 56.63
C GLY A 252 6.36 -40.91 55.65
N ASP A 253 5.16 -40.45 55.29
CA ASP A 253 4.34 -41.13 54.28
C ASP A 253 4.99 -41.04 52.89
N VAL A 254 4.95 -42.15 52.13
CA VAL A 254 5.51 -42.27 50.78
C VAL A 254 4.37 -42.18 49.78
N LEU A 255 4.41 -41.15 48.93
CA LEU A 255 3.48 -40.99 47.82
C LEU A 255 4.10 -41.55 46.56
N PRO A 256 3.49 -42.60 45.93
CA PRO A 256 3.99 -43.12 44.67
C PRO A 256 3.76 -42.09 43.52
N ILE A 257 4.76 -41.85 42.73
CA ILE A 257 4.72 -40.92 41.58
C ILE A 257 5.05 -41.78 40.34
N ASP A 258 4.18 -41.72 39.36
CA ASP A 258 4.47 -42.33 38.05
C ASP A 258 5.54 -41.52 37.34
N LYS A 259 6.59 -42.21 36.92
CA LYS A 259 7.69 -41.56 36.19
C LYS A 259 7.27 -41.32 34.75
N PRO A 260 7.11 -40.00 34.32
CA PRO A 260 6.75 -39.72 32.93
C PRO A 260 7.95 -39.99 32.01
N ASP A 261 7.71 -40.49 30.80
CA ASP A 261 8.77 -40.63 29.78
C ASP A 261 9.19 -39.28 29.20
N ARG A 262 8.24 -38.35 29.15
CA ARG A 262 8.43 -37.00 28.61
C ARG A 262 7.79 -35.96 29.51
N ILE A 263 8.39 -34.79 29.57
CA ILE A 263 7.89 -33.61 30.32
C ILE A 263 7.60 -32.50 29.32
N ILE A 264 6.46 -31.83 29.52
CA ILE A 264 6.08 -30.63 28.78
C ILE A 264 6.48 -29.41 29.62
N ALA A 265 7.29 -28.53 29.06
CA ALA A 265 7.63 -27.28 29.70
C ALA A 265 6.74 -26.14 29.18
N HIS A 266 6.32 -25.29 30.11
CA HIS A 266 5.39 -24.20 29.89
C HIS A 266 6.05 -22.84 30.18
N VAL A 267 5.64 -21.82 29.45
CA VAL A 267 5.91 -20.43 29.74
C VAL A 267 4.56 -19.77 30.00
N ASP A 268 4.34 -19.26 31.18
CA ASP A 268 3.06 -18.65 31.60
C ASP A 268 1.83 -19.53 31.30
N GLY A 269 1.95 -20.84 31.60
CA GLY A 269 0.90 -21.82 31.35
C GLY A 269 0.73 -22.30 29.90
N VAL A 270 1.45 -21.71 28.95
CA VAL A 270 1.42 -22.11 27.53
C VAL A 270 2.50 -23.17 27.27
N PRO A 271 2.16 -24.37 26.72
CA PRO A 271 3.13 -25.40 26.41
C PRO A 271 4.04 -24.95 25.25
N VAL A 272 5.35 -24.95 25.48
CA VAL A 272 6.33 -24.47 24.49
C VAL A 272 7.26 -25.56 23.96
N LEU A 273 7.57 -26.57 24.78
CA LEU A 273 8.45 -27.66 24.35
C LEU A 273 8.18 -28.98 25.05
N THR A 274 8.51 -30.06 24.36
CA THR A 274 8.56 -31.44 24.94
C THR A 274 10.01 -31.82 25.17
N SER A 275 10.30 -32.37 26.35
CA SER A 275 11.66 -32.69 26.76
C SER A 275 11.74 -34.03 27.49
N GLN A 276 12.92 -34.64 27.45
CA GLN A 276 13.31 -35.71 28.36
C GLN A 276 14.05 -35.06 29.54
N TYR A 277 13.80 -35.59 30.74
CA TYR A 277 14.51 -35.13 31.93
C TYR A 277 15.70 -36.02 32.23
N GLY A 278 16.70 -35.45 32.91
CA GLY A 278 17.89 -36.15 33.31
C GLY A 278 18.68 -35.33 34.33
N THR A 279 19.90 -35.75 34.58
CA THR A 279 20.85 -35.04 35.44
C THR A 279 22.16 -34.82 34.69
N ILE A 280 22.70 -33.61 34.76
CA ILE A 280 24.01 -33.26 34.22
C ILE A 280 24.77 -32.53 35.35
N ASN A 281 25.97 -33.04 35.67
CA ASN A 281 26.83 -32.48 36.74
C ASN A 281 26.11 -32.29 38.08
N GLY A 282 25.20 -33.22 38.45
CA GLY A 282 24.47 -33.16 39.71
C GLY A 282 23.28 -32.19 39.74
N GLN A 283 22.98 -31.53 38.60
CA GLN A 283 21.82 -30.66 38.42
C GLN A 283 20.77 -31.34 37.55
N TYR A 284 19.51 -31.07 37.83
CA TYR A 284 18.40 -31.51 36.96
C TYR A 284 18.48 -30.79 35.63
N ALA A 285 18.27 -31.52 34.54
CA ALA A 285 18.37 -31.01 33.19
C ALA A 285 17.22 -31.49 32.32
N LEU A 286 16.83 -30.68 31.37
CA LEU A 286 15.85 -31.00 30.34
C LEU A 286 16.53 -31.11 28.97
N ARG A 287 16.37 -32.26 28.31
CA ARG A 287 16.80 -32.44 26.92
C ARG A 287 15.62 -32.14 26.00
N VAL A 288 15.65 -31.04 25.27
CA VAL A 288 14.59 -30.65 24.34
C VAL A 288 14.50 -31.65 23.19
N GLU A 289 13.31 -32.18 22.92
CA GLU A 289 13.02 -33.08 21.79
C GLU A 289 12.28 -32.29 20.67
N HIS A 290 11.18 -31.63 21.01
CA HIS A 290 10.35 -30.89 20.04
C HIS A 290 9.84 -29.60 20.62
N LEU A 291 9.71 -28.56 19.76
CA LEU A 291 8.98 -27.34 20.05
C LEU A 291 7.50 -27.54 19.69
N ILE A 292 6.60 -27.20 20.61
CA ILE A 292 5.16 -27.44 20.45
C ILE A 292 4.48 -26.30 19.65
N ASN A 293 5.03 -25.09 19.70
CA ASN A 293 4.40 -23.92 19.08
C ASN A 293 4.88 -23.75 17.62
N PRO A 294 3.97 -23.85 16.61
CA PRO A 294 4.33 -23.71 15.19
C PRO A 294 4.90 -22.33 14.82
N ILE A 295 4.59 -21.29 15.60
CA ILE A 295 5.15 -19.95 15.38
C ILE A 295 6.65 -19.91 15.73
N LEU A 296 7.12 -20.71 16.68
CA LEU A 296 8.52 -20.79 17.03
C LEU A 296 9.35 -21.59 16.03
N ASN A 297 8.74 -22.52 15.30
CA ASN A 297 9.42 -23.27 14.26
C ASN A 297 9.74 -22.42 13.03
N SER A 298 8.87 -21.48 12.65
CA SER A 298 9.11 -20.58 11.53
C SER A 298 10.23 -19.55 11.79
N LEU A 299 10.47 -19.18 13.05
CA LEU A 299 11.56 -18.27 13.42
C LEU A 299 12.95 -18.93 13.40
N ASN A 300 13.02 -20.25 13.51
CA ASN A 300 14.29 -20.99 13.45
C ASN A 300 14.73 -21.36 12.02
N GLU A 301 13.83 -21.30 11.04
CA GLU A 301 14.14 -21.54 9.63
C GLU A 301 14.73 -20.30 8.91
N GLU A 302 14.59 -19.09 9.50
CA GLU A 302 15.11 -17.84 8.92
C GLU A 302 16.55 -17.46 9.38
N GLN A 303 17.24 -18.30 10.15
CA GLN A 303 18.66 -18.06 10.44
C GLN A 303 19.55 -18.81 9.41
N PRO A 304 20.12 -18.13 8.40
CA PRO A 304 21.12 -18.74 7.54
C PRO A 304 22.38 -19.03 8.35
N LYS A 305 22.92 -20.21 8.13
CA LYS A 305 24.21 -20.66 8.66
C LYS A 305 25.36 -19.77 8.18
#